data_c9c425037222319dd125eb0412fabd4a
#
_entry.id   c9c425037222319dd125eb0412fabd4a
#
_cell.length_a   1.000
_cell.length_b   1.000
_cell.length_c   1.000
_cell.angle_alpha   90.00
_cell.angle_beta   90.00
_cell.angle_gamma   90.00
#
_symmetry.space_group_name_H-M   'P 1'
#
loop_
_entity.id
_entity.type
_entity.pdbx_description
1 polymer ?
#
loop_
_entity_poly.entity_id
_entity_poly.type
_entity_poly.pdbx_seq_one_letter_code
_entity_poly.pdbx_strand_id
1 'polypeptide(L)'
;MRTPQTASELTPFTRWSIVSLLAAVLFINYVDRGAVPTAAHLIQDELALSPQQLGVLFSAFFWSYSVLQIPVGWFAERYGAQRVLAGGLALWACATMLVGFAHSFAVLLLLRLLLGIGESAGFPCVSKLLAATVPVQSLGLANGIVAFAYQFGPAVGAYCGGMIMVHYGWRATFWIFGGLSLLWLIPWSGVRLPRESTRERAPEAPQLGDILRQPSLWGTALGLFSTNYVFYFVLSWLPLYVVRERGFSTAEMATLTGSAYLVSALTSIIAGWAIDRFVRAGHATIAYKSVMVVAHIGTVLCMLSIAFGSQPWAIAGIFSYQVITGAASAGVFAIPQILAGSAASARWVGIQNCCGNFAGVIATWLTGQLVGQTHHFTAAFVTAAVVSLSGLIGWVWMVPKVAPLRWATLATSANPASLANARQ
;
A
#
# COMPACT_ATOMS: atom_id res chain seq x y z
N MET A 1 -4.53 -30.65 -28.23
CA MET A 1 -4.83 -30.06 -26.93
C MET A 1 -3.60 -30.25 -26.03
N ARG A 2 -2.90 -29.18 -25.63
CA ARG A 2 -1.76 -29.32 -24.70
C ARG A 2 -2.30 -29.38 -23.28
N THR A 3 -1.84 -30.35 -22.49
CA THR A 3 -2.16 -30.51 -21.06
C THR A 3 -1.92 -29.20 -20.30
N PRO A 4 -2.76 -28.84 -19.34
CA PRO A 4 -2.54 -27.65 -18.51
C PRO A 4 -1.27 -27.84 -17.68
N GLN A 5 -0.33 -26.88 -17.77
CA GLN A 5 0.92 -26.88 -16.99
C GLN A 5 0.61 -26.60 -15.53
N THR A 6 1.27 -27.33 -14.63
CA THR A 6 1.26 -27.08 -13.18
C THR A 6 2.35 -26.07 -12.80
N ALA A 7 2.29 -25.47 -11.60
CA ALA A 7 3.30 -24.50 -11.13
C ALA A 7 4.73 -25.09 -11.09
N SER A 8 4.86 -26.40 -10.97
CA SER A 8 6.13 -27.14 -11.02
C SER A 8 6.73 -27.25 -12.43
N GLU A 9 5.93 -27.04 -13.48
CA GLU A 9 6.35 -27.15 -14.89
C GLU A 9 6.82 -25.82 -15.49
N LEU A 10 6.67 -24.69 -14.76
CA LEU A 10 7.19 -23.40 -15.22
C LEU A 10 8.73 -23.39 -15.13
N THR A 11 9.39 -23.04 -16.24
CA THR A 11 10.83 -22.83 -16.23
C THR A 11 11.17 -21.69 -15.25
N PRO A 12 12.36 -21.72 -14.62
CA PRO A 12 12.79 -20.61 -13.76
C PRO A 12 12.73 -19.26 -14.46
N PHE A 13 13.10 -19.18 -15.72
CA PHE A 13 13.03 -17.96 -16.52
C PHE A 13 11.58 -17.44 -16.65
N THR A 14 10.64 -18.28 -17.05
CA THR A 14 9.22 -17.90 -17.17
C THR A 14 8.64 -17.43 -15.85
N ARG A 15 8.97 -18.14 -14.76
CA ARG A 15 8.53 -17.77 -13.41
C ARG A 15 9.00 -16.38 -13.00
N TRP A 16 10.29 -16.11 -13.12
CA TRP A 16 10.82 -14.81 -12.74
C TRP A 16 10.41 -13.68 -13.67
N SER A 17 10.15 -13.97 -14.97
CA SER A 17 9.52 -13.01 -15.88
C SER A 17 8.10 -12.63 -15.42
N ILE A 18 7.30 -13.60 -14.96
CA ILE A 18 5.98 -13.33 -14.39
C ILE A 18 6.11 -12.48 -13.12
N VAL A 19 7.02 -12.83 -12.20
CA VAL A 19 7.27 -12.04 -10.98
C VAL A 19 7.66 -10.60 -11.32
N SER A 20 8.54 -10.40 -12.31
CA SER A 20 8.95 -9.07 -12.77
C SER A 20 7.78 -8.27 -13.34
N LEU A 21 6.89 -8.88 -14.12
CA LEU A 21 5.68 -8.23 -14.63
C LEU A 21 4.69 -7.88 -13.52
N LEU A 22 4.54 -8.77 -12.51
CA LEU A 22 3.70 -8.50 -11.34
C LEU A 22 4.29 -7.39 -10.46
N ALA A 23 5.60 -7.31 -10.34
CA ALA A 23 6.27 -6.20 -9.67
C ALA A 23 6.10 -4.89 -10.46
N ALA A 24 6.27 -4.94 -11.80
CA ALA A 24 6.13 -3.79 -12.67
C ALA A 24 4.71 -3.19 -12.62
N VAL A 25 3.67 -4.02 -12.58
CA VAL A 25 2.29 -3.51 -12.49
C VAL A 25 2.02 -2.76 -11.18
N LEU A 26 2.56 -3.21 -10.05
CA LEU A 26 2.44 -2.48 -8.79
C LEU A 26 3.35 -1.24 -8.73
N PHE A 27 4.53 -1.30 -9.36
CA PHE A 27 5.34 -0.11 -9.56
C PHE A 27 4.58 0.97 -10.33
N ILE A 28 4.00 0.63 -11.49
CA ILE A 28 3.18 1.53 -12.32
C ILE A 28 2.00 2.08 -11.50
N ASN A 29 1.28 1.23 -10.78
CA ASN A 29 0.18 1.61 -9.93
C ASN A 29 0.56 2.73 -8.95
N TYR A 30 1.73 2.64 -8.31
CA TYR A 30 2.19 3.64 -7.36
C TYR A 30 2.83 4.87 -8.01
N VAL A 31 3.36 4.77 -9.24
CA VAL A 31 3.73 5.93 -10.06
C VAL A 31 2.50 6.77 -10.38
N ASP A 32 1.42 6.12 -10.88
CA ASP A 32 0.17 6.78 -11.27
C ASP A 32 -0.56 7.39 -10.07
N ARG A 33 -0.54 6.71 -8.92
CA ARG A 33 -1.19 7.17 -7.69
C ARG A 33 -0.61 8.49 -7.18
N GLY A 34 0.69 8.70 -7.32
CA GLY A 34 1.38 9.93 -6.94
C GLY A 34 1.19 11.10 -7.92
N ALA A 35 0.74 10.85 -9.15
CA ALA A 35 0.73 11.85 -10.22
C ALA A 35 -0.20 13.06 -9.92
N VAL A 36 -1.46 12.82 -9.49
CA VAL A 36 -2.40 13.91 -9.18
C VAL A 36 -1.96 14.73 -7.97
N PRO A 37 -1.50 14.14 -6.85
CA PRO A 37 -0.91 14.90 -5.74
C PRO A 37 0.29 15.76 -6.16
N THR A 38 1.18 15.26 -7.01
CA THR A 38 2.34 16.01 -7.50
C THR A 38 1.91 17.20 -8.37
N ALA A 39 0.85 17.03 -9.18
CA ALA A 39 0.27 18.09 -10.02
C ALA A 39 -0.69 19.02 -9.27
N ALA A 40 -0.97 18.78 -7.99
CA ALA A 40 -2.07 19.41 -7.27
C ALA A 40 -2.04 20.94 -7.32
N HIS A 41 -0.88 21.57 -7.16
CA HIS A 41 -0.74 23.02 -7.18
C HIS A 41 -1.06 23.61 -8.57
N LEU A 42 -0.64 22.94 -9.66
CA LEU A 42 -0.92 23.38 -11.02
C LEU A 42 -2.41 23.18 -11.38
N ILE A 43 -2.99 22.06 -11.00
CA ILE A 43 -4.41 21.76 -11.21
C ILE A 43 -5.27 22.75 -10.41
N GLN A 44 -4.86 23.05 -9.16
CA GLN A 44 -5.54 23.99 -8.30
C GLN A 44 -5.59 25.39 -8.91
N ASP A 45 -4.46 25.87 -9.42
CA ASP A 45 -4.37 27.20 -10.02
C ASP A 45 -5.19 27.30 -11.31
N GLU A 46 -5.10 26.29 -12.17
CA GLU A 46 -5.77 26.34 -13.47
C GLU A 46 -7.30 26.20 -13.36
N LEU A 47 -7.77 25.33 -12.46
CA LEU A 47 -9.20 25.06 -12.28
C LEU A 47 -9.82 25.83 -11.09
N ALA A 48 -9.05 26.72 -10.45
CA ALA A 48 -9.46 27.52 -9.30
C ALA A 48 -10.10 26.69 -8.17
N LEU A 49 -9.48 25.52 -7.85
CA LEU A 49 -10.03 24.58 -6.87
C LEU A 49 -9.74 25.05 -5.44
N SER A 50 -10.73 24.93 -4.57
CA SER A 50 -10.52 25.12 -3.13
C SER A 50 -9.76 23.94 -2.52
N PRO A 51 -9.10 24.13 -1.34
CA PRO A 51 -8.49 23.02 -0.61
C PRO A 51 -9.48 21.90 -0.27
N GLN A 52 -10.74 22.24 0.02
CA GLN A 52 -11.81 21.29 0.28
C GLN A 52 -12.11 20.42 -0.95
N GLN A 53 -12.17 21.02 -2.14
CA GLN A 53 -12.37 20.30 -3.40
C GLN A 53 -11.18 19.36 -3.68
N LEU A 54 -9.94 19.79 -3.42
CA LEU A 54 -8.77 18.91 -3.52
C LEU A 54 -8.86 17.74 -2.53
N GLY A 55 -9.29 17.98 -1.30
CA GLY A 55 -9.52 16.93 -0.30
C GLY A 55 -10.55 15.90 -0.77
N VAL A 56 -11.66 16.34 -1.35
CA VAL A 56 -12.66 15.46 -1.96
C VAL A 56 -12.06 14.70 -3.15
N LEU A 57 -11.30 15.37 -4.01
CA LEU A 57 -10.67 14.76 -5.18
C LEU A 57 -9.69 13.64 -4.79
N PHE A 58 -8.88 13.86 -3.77
CA PHE A 58 -7.94 12.84 -3.27
C PHE A 58 -8.66 11.70 -2.57
N SER A 59 -9.70 12.00 -1.77
CA SER A 59 -10.46 10.96 -1.06
C SER A 59 -11.30 10.09 -1.98
N ALA A 60 -11.82 10.61 -3.09
CA ALA A 60 -12.65 9.90 -4.04
C ALA A 60 -11.97 8.63 -4.60
N PHE A 61 -10.67 8.69 -4.83
CA PHE A 61 -9.88 7.51 -5.20
C PHE A 61 -10.03 6.39 -4.17
N PHE A 62 -9.86 6.71 -2.88
CA PHE A 62 -9.90 5.71 -1.80
C PHE A 62 -11.31 5.15 -1.57
N TRP A 63 -12.37 5.90 -1.86
CA TRP A 63 -13.75 5.43 -1.76
C TRP A 63 -13.97 4.21 -2.66
N SER A 64 -13.68 4.36 -3.95
CA SER A 64 -13.84 3.26 -4.90
C SER A 64 -12.81 2.16 -4.67
N TYR A 65 -11.55 2.50 -4.42
CA TYR A 65 -10.45 1.56 -4.20
C TYR A 65 -10.72 0.63 -3.00
N SER A 66 -11.11 1.18 -1.84
CA SER A 66 -11.27 0.41 -0.61
C SER A 66 -12.48 -0.53 -0.66
N VAL A 67 -13.63 -0.02 -1.17
CA VAL A 67 -14.87 -0.79 -1.25
C VAL A 67 -14.75 -1.94 -2.26
N LEU A 68 -14.07 -1.70 -3.38
CA LEU A 68 -14.02 -2.67 -4.48
C LEU A 68 -12.97 -3.76 -4.32
N GLN A 69 -12.06 -3.68 -3.36
CA GLN A 69 -11.09 -4.75 -3.10
C GLN A 69 -11.76 -6.10 -2.80
N ILE A 70 -12.91 -6.10 -2.12
CA ILE A 70 -13.64 -7.32 -1.79
C ILE A 70 -14.31 -7.91 -3.03
N PRO A 71 -15.14 -7.17 -3.81
CA PRO A 71 -15.71 -7.66 -5.07
C PRO A 71 -14.67 -8.11 -6.08
N VAL A 72 -13.56 -7.41 -6.20
CA VAL A 72 -12.48 -7.76 -7.12
C VAL A 72 -11.84 -9.11 -6.79
N GLY A 73 -11.69 -9.46 -5.51
CA GLY A 73 -11.27 -10.79 -5.10
C GLY A 73 -12.18 -11.88 -5.68
N TRP A 74 -13.51 -11.69 -5.58
CA TRP A 74 -14.49 -12.60 -6.16
C TRP A 74 -14.43 -12.62 -7.70
N PHE A 75 -14.28 -11.46 -8.37
CA PHE A 75 -14.07 -11.43 -9.82
C PHE A 75 -12.82 -12.19 -10.26
N ALA A 76 -11.72 -12.04 -9.50
CA ALA A 76 -10.47 -12.76 -9.75
C ALA A 76 -10.63 -14.29 -9.62
N GLU A 77 -11.48 -14.75 -8.70
CA GLU A 77 -11.84 -16.17 -8.59
C GLU A 77 -12.68 -16.65 -9.76
N ARG A 78 -13.70 -15.88 -10.16
CA ARG A 78 -14.66 -16.26 -11.17
C ARG A 78 -14.15 -16.16 -12.61
N TYR A 79 -13.43 -15.09 -12.93
CA TYR A 79 -13.01 -14.76 -14.30
C TYR A 79 -11.50 -14.97 -14.53
N GLY A 80 -10.75 -15.30 -13.48
CA GLY A 80 -9.30 -15.48 -13.47
C GLY A 80 -8.54 -14.20 -13.19
N ALA A 81 -7.61 -14.26 -12.23
CA ALA A 81 -6.86 -13.10 -11.76
C ALA A 81 -6.05 -12.39 -12.86
N GLN A 82 -5.56 -13.14 -13.87
CA GLN A 82 -4.84 -12.60 -15.02
C GLN A 82 -5.68 -11.61 -15.84
N ARG A 83 -6.93 -11.96 -16.12
CA ARG A 83 -7.85 -11.12 -16.92
C ARG A 83 -8.33 -9.92 -16.12
N VAL A 84 -8.66 -10.14 -14.85
CA VAL A 84 -9.10 -9.06 -13.94
C VAL A 84 -7.99 -8.02 -13.73
N LEU A 85 -6.74 -8.45 -13.58
CA LEU A 85 -5.59 -7.55 -13.49
C LEU A 85 -5.39 -6.75 -14.78
N ALA A 86 -5.45 -7.39 -15.94
CA ALA A 86 -5.33 -6.71 -17.24
C ALA A 86 -6.46 -5.69 -17.47
N GLY A 87 -7.70 -6.05 -17.17
CA GLY A 87 -8.85 -5.15 -17.28
C GLY A 87 -8.77 -3.99 -16.29
N GLY A 88 -8.35 -4.26 -15.05
CA GLY A 88 -8.10 -3.23 -14.05
C GLY A 88 -7.03 -2.25 -14.51
N LEU A 89 -5.87 -2.77 -15.01
CA LEU A 89 -4.80 -1.91 -15.54
C LEU A 89 -5.29 -1.08 -16.72
N ALA A 90 -5.97 -1.67 -17.68
CA ALA A 90 -6.50 -0.91 -18.82
C ALA A 90 -7.41 0.24 -18.37
N LEU A 91 -8.31 -0.04 -17.41
CA LEU A 91 -9.21 0.98 -16.87
C LEU A 91 -8.45 2.11 -16.17
N TRP A 92 -7.51 1.80 -15.24
CA TRP A 92 -6.79 2.86 -14.54
C TRP A 92 -5.83 3.63 -15.44
N ALA A 93 -5.15 2.96 -16.39
CA ALA A 93 -4.26 3.63 -17.32
C ALA A 93 -5.01 4.58 -18.26
N CYS A 94 -6.19 4.17 -18.77
CA CYS A 94 -7.08 5.05 -19.52
C CYS A 94 -7.57 6.22 -18.65
N ALA A 95 -7.99 5.96 -17.40
CA ALA A 95 -8.42 7.01 -16.49
C ALA A 95 -7.28 8.00 -16.21
N THR A 96 -6.05 7.51 -15.97
CA THR A 96 -4.85 8.36 -15.80
C THR A 96 -4.63 9.21 -17.05
N MET A 97 -4.61 8.62 -18.25
CA MET A 97 -4.39 9.36 -19.50
C MET A 97 -5.47 10.44 -19.74
N LEU A 98 -6.74 10.12 -19.43
CA LEU A 98 -7.87 11.04 -19.60
C LEU A 98 -7.83 12.22 -18.61
N VAL A 99 -7.13 12.12 -17.47
CA VAL A 99 -6.90 13.26 -16.57
C VAL A 99 -6.23 14.43 -17.34
N GLY A 100 -5.31 14.13 -18.28
CA GLY A 100 -4.67 15.16 -19.10
C GLY A 100 -5.61 15.94 -20.02
N PHE A 101 -6.86 15.47 -20.21
CA PHE A 101 -7.90 16.17 -20.97
C PHE A 101 -8.99 16.79 -20.06
N ALA A 102 -8.82 16.71 -18.75
CA ALA A 102 -9.82 17.24 -17.82
C ALA A 102 -9.75 18.76 -17.74
N HIS A 103 -10.94 19.40 -17.82
CA HIS A 103 -11.11 20.85 -17.72
C HIS A 103 -12.09 21.24 -16.61
N SER A 104 -12.54 20.30 -15.80
CA SER A 104 -13.46 20.57 -14.70
C SER A 104 -13.24 19.64 -13.52
N PHE A 105 -13.62 20.11 -12.33
CA PHE A 105 -13.60 19.32 -11.11
C PHE A 105 -14.42 18.02 -11.23
N ALA A 106 -15.60 18.07 -11.83
CA ALA A 106 -16.48 16.91 -11.98
C ALA A 106 -15.83 15.81 -12.83
N VAL A 107 -15.15 16.16 -13.92
CA VAL A 107 -14.43 15.20 -14.75
C VAL A 107 -13.25 14.60 -13.99
N LEU A 108 -12.46 15.42 -13.27
CA LEU A 108 -11.37 14.91 -12.42
C LEU A 108 -11.89 13.95 -11.35
N LEU A 109 -13.01 14.28 -10.70
CA LEU A 109 -13.63 13.45 -9.68
C LEU A 109 -14.06 12.09 -10.25
N LEU A 110 -14.71 12.07 -11.40
CA LEU A 110 -15.10 10.84 -12.09
C LEU A 110 -13.87 9.97 -12.43
N LEU A 111 -12.83 10.62 -12.99
CA LEU A 111 -11.60 9.92 -13.36
C LEU A 111 -10.86 9.34 -12.13
N ARG A 112 -10.90 10.02 -10.97
CA ARG A 112 -10.36 9.51 -9.70
C ARG A 112 -11.13 8.29 -9.20
N LEU A 113 -12.45 8.28 -9.33
CA LEU A 113 -13.28 7.10 -9.02
C LEU A 113 -12.95 5.92 -9.96
N LEU A 114 -12.84 6.17 -11.27
CA LEU A 114 -12.48 5.13 -12.26
C LEU A 114 -11.06 4.59 -12.00
N LEU A 115 -10.12 5.47 -11.65
CA LEU A 115 -8.76 5.08 -11.25
C LEU A 115 -8.81 4.12 -10.05
N GLY A 116 -9.54 4.47 -8.99
CA GLY A 116 -9.69 3.62 -7.81
C GLY A 116 -10.35 2.27 -8.12
N ILE A 117 -11.34 2.22 -9.01
CA ILE A 117 -11.95 0.97 -9.50
C ILE A 117 -10.88 0.10 -10.17
N GLY A 118 -10.13 0.64 -11.12
CA GLY A 118 -9.10 -0.10 -11.85
C GLY A 118 -7.99 -0.60 -10.95
N GLU A 119 -7.43 0.27 -10.10
CA GLU A 119 -6.33 -0.06 -9.20
C GLU A 119 -6.69 -1.06 -8.11
N SER A 120 -7.98 -1.18 -7.73
CA SER A 120 -8.43 -2.15 -6.73
C SER A 120 -8.08 -3.60 -7.10
N ALA A 121 -7.85 -3.88 -8.39
CA ALA A 121 -7.43 -5.19 -8.89
C ALA A 121 -5.95 -5.51 -8.58
N GLY A 122 -5.10 -4.51 -8.33
CA GLY A 122 -3.66 -4.69 -8.23
C GLY A 122 -3.26 -5.73 -7.19
N PHE A 123 -3.39 -5.40 -5.92
CA PHE A 123 -2.91 -6.27 -4.83
C PHE A 123 -3.59 -7.64 -4.76
N PRO A 124 -4.95 -7.77 -4.84
CA PRO A 124 -5.58 -9.07 -4.77
C PRO A 124 -5.15 -10.00 -5.90
N CYS A 125 -5.11 -9.50 -7.14
CA CYS A 125 -4.70 -10.30 -8.28
C CYS A 125 -3.22 -10.67 -8.25
N VAL A 126 -2.32 -9.72 -7.94
CA VAL A 126 -0.88 -9.97 -7.83
C VAL A 126 -0.59 -11.02 -6.75
N SER A 127 -1.19 -10.88 -5.56
CA SER A 127 -1.01 -11.84 -4.47
C SER A 127 -1.46 -13.24 -4.87
N LYS A 128 -2.63 -13.36 -5.52
CA LYS A 128 -3.16 -14.64 -6.02
C LYS A 128 -2.25 -15.26 -7.08
N LEU A 129 -1.76 -14.45 -8.02
CA LEU A 129 -0.90 -14.93 -9.11
C LEU A 129 0.49 -15.35 -8.60
N LEU A 130 1.08 -14.63 -7.64
CA LEU A 130 2.32 -15.06 -6.98
C LEU A 130 2.15 -16.40 -6.30
N ALA A 131 1.08 -16.58 -5.51
CA ALA A 131 0.81 -17.84 -4.83
C ALA A 131 0.59 -19.01 -5.80
N ALA A 132 0.06 -18.75 -7.00
CA ALA A 132 -0.18 -19.76 -8.02
C ALA A 132 1.07 -20.12 -8.85
N THR A 133 2.05 -19.21 -8.98
CA THR A 133 3.17 -19.36 -9.91
C THR A 133 4.52 -19.57 -9.22
N VAL A 134 4.65 -19.18 -7.95
CA VAL A 134 5.93 -19.23 -7.21
C VAL A 134 5.89 -20.31 -6.14
N PRO A 135 6.90 -21.21 -6.07
CA PRO A 135 7.02 -22.18 -4.98
C PRO A 135 7.16 -21.48 -3.62
N VAL A 136 6.66 -22.13 -2.57
CA VAL A 136 6.66 -21.58 -1.19
C VAL A 136 8.07 -21.13 -0.75
N GLN A 137 9.11 -21.87 -1.16
CA GLN A 137 10.52 -21.56 -0.82
C GLN A 137 11.02 -20.23 -1.42
N SER A 138 10.45 -19.79 -2.54
CA SER A 138 10.83 -18.55 -3.24
C SER A 138 9.79 -17.42 -3.09
N LEU A 139 8.69 -17.71 -2.40
CA LEU A 139 7.57 -16.76 -2.29
C LEU A 139 7.99 -15.49 -1.50
N GLY A 140 8.84 -15.65 -0.49
CA GLY A 140 9.38 -14.52 0.28
C GLY A 140 10.16 -13.54 -0.60
N LEU A 141 11.08 -14.05 -1.45
CA LEU A 141 11.84 -13.23 -2.39
C LEU A 141 10.93 -12.55 -3.41
N ALA A 142 9.95 -13.28 -3.97
CA ALA A 142 9.01 -12.71 -4.94
C ALA A 142 8.17 -11.57 -4.33
N ASN A 143 7.66 -11.74 -3.10
CA ASN A 143 6.97 -10.67 -2.38
C ASN A 143 7.90 -9.50 -2.06
N GLY A 144 9.18 -9.75 -1.75
CA GLY A 144 10.18 -8.71 -1.53
C GLY A 144 10.43 -7.85 -2.77
N ILE A 145 10.53 -8.48 -3.95
CA ILE A 145 10.66 -7.76 -5.24
C ILE A 145 9.44 -6.88 -5.51
N VAL A 146 8.25 -7.42 -5.28
CA VAL A 146 7.00 -6.68 -5.44
C VAL A 146 6.90 -5.53 -4.42
N ALA A 147 7.31 -5.77 -3.17
CA ALA A 147 7.32 -4.74 -2.13
C ALA A 147 8.26 -3.59 -2.47
N PHE A 148 9.48 -3.90 -2.93
CA PHE A 148 10.40 -2.88 -3.41
C PHE A 148 9.79 -2.07 -4.56
N ALA A 149 9.15 -2.74 -5.53
CA ALA A 149 8.59 -2.09 -6.71
C ALA A 149 7.51 -1.06 -6.34
N TYR A 150 6.55 -1.40 -5.47
CA TYR A 150 5.52 -0.45 -5.06
C TYR A 150 6.05 0.65 -4.12
N GLN A 151 7.09 0.39 -3.36
CA GLN A 151 7.74 1.41 -2.53
C GLN A 151 8.57 2.41 -3.37
N PHE A 152 9.15 1.92 -4.47
CA PHE A 152 9.95 2.75 -5.38
C PHE A 152 9.08 3.58 -6.34
N GLY A 153 7.85 3.14 -6.63
CA GLY A 153 6.91 3.82 -7.52
C GLY A 153 6.72 5.31 -7.21
N PRO A 154 6.41 5.71 -5.96
CA PRO A 154 6.22 7.11 -5.59
C PRO A 154 7.47 7.97 -5.81
N ALA A 155 8.68 7.42 -5.65
CA ALA A 155 9.92 8.14 -5.91
C ALA A 155 10.03 8.53 -7.40
N VAL A 156 9.79 7.56 -8.29
CA VAL A 156 9.81 7.79 -9.74
C VAL A 156 8.64 8.68 -10.16
N GLY A 157 7.44 8.43 -9.64
CA GLY A 157 6.24 9.21 -9.95
C GLY A 157 6.40 10.68 -9.58
N ALA A 158 6.91 10.98 -8.38
CA ALA A 158 7.13 12.34 -7.93
C ALA A 158 8.25 13.04 -8.70
N TYR A 159 9.40 12.38 -8.87
CA TYR A 159 10.55 12.98 -9.55
C TYR A 159 10.30 13.13 -11.05
N CYS A 160 10.04 12.03 -11.77
CA CYS A 160 9.84 12.07 -13.21
C CYS A 160 8.57 12.85 -13.58
N GLY A 161 7.47 12.64 -12.82
CA GLY A 161 6.23 13.38 -13.03
C GLY A 161 6.43 14.88 -12.85
N GLY A 162 7.08 15.30 -11.78
CA GLY A 162 7.37 16.71 -11.52
C GLY A 162 8.30 17.33 -12.58
N MET A 163 9.33 16.61 -13.03
CA MET A 163 10.22 17.09 -14.10
C MET A 163 9.51 17.23 -15.45
N ILE A 164 8.62 16.28 -15.78
CA ILE A 164 7.76 16.40 -16.97
C ILE A 164 6.86 17.63 -16.85
N MET A 165 6.28 17.89 -15.66
CA MET A 165 5.43 19.05 -15.41
C MET A 165 6.16 20.38 -15.62
N VAL A 166 7.43 20.47 -15.22
CA VAL A 166 8.26 21.67 -15.40
C VAL A 166 8.47 22.00 -16.87
N HIS A 167 8.68 21.00 -17.72
CA HIS A 167 9.03 21.20 -19.13
C HIS A 167 7.83 21.19 -20.08
N TYR A 168 6.80 20.39 -19.78
CA TYR A 168 5.68 20.11 -20.69
C TYR A 168 4.30 20.37 -20.09
N GLY A 169 4.25 20.86 -18.84
CA GLY A 169 3.01 21.07 -18.11
C GLY A 169 2.41 19.79 -17.51
N TRP A 170 1.49 19.95 -16.56
CA TRP A 170 0.94 18.84 -15.81
C TRP A 170 0.15 17.82 -16.65
N ARG A 171 -0.50 18.25 -17.73
CA ARG A 171 -1.28 17.39 -18.62
C ARG A 171 -0.43 16.34 -19.31
N ALA A 172 0.77 16.72 -19.75
CA ALA A 172 1.71 15.82 -20.41
C ALA A 172 2.11 14.65 -19.52
N THR A 173 2.22 14.85 -18.20
CA THR A 173 2.52 13.79 -17.24
C THR A 173 1.48 12.69 -17.28
N PHE A 174 0.20 13.05 -17.35
CA PHE A 174 -0.90 12.07 -17.39
C PHE A 174 -0.97 11.34 -18.72
N TRP A 175 -0.71 12.00 -19.84
CA TRP A 175 -0.65 11.33 -21.14
C TRP A 175 0.49 10.33 -21.20
N ILE A 176 1.67 10.72 -20.71
CA ILE A 176 2.88 9.87 -20.71
C ILE A 176 2.68 8.69 -19.76
N PHE A 177 2.27 8.93 -18.50
CA PHE A 177 2.12 7.87 -17.52
C PHE A 177 1.01 6.88 -17.92
N GLY A 178 -0.17 7.36 -18.29
CA GLY A 178 -1.25 6.50 -18.74
C GLY A 178 -0.88 5.71 -20.02
N GLY A 179 -0.20 6.36 -20.98
CA GLY A 179 0.29 5.70 -22.18
C GLY A 179 1.33 4.61 -21.89
N LEU A 180 2.32 4.90 -21.04
CA LEU A 180 3.34 3.93 -20.62
C LEU A 180 2.71 2.77 -19.83
N SER A 181 1.71 3.06 -19.00
CA SER A 181 0.98 2.03 -18.25
C SER A 181 0.29 1.03 -19.18
N LEU A 182 -0.31 1.49 -20.29
CA LEU A 182 -0.93 0.62 -21.29
C LEU A 182 0.09 -0.29 -21.98
N LEU A 183 1.34 0.12 -22.15
CA LEU A 183 2.38 -0.70 -22.78
C LEU A 183 2.65 -1.99 -22.00
N TRP A 184 2.40 -2.01 -20.69
CA TRP A 184 2.52 -3.22 -19.87
C TRP A 184 1.59 -4.36 -20.34
N LEU A 185 0.46 -4.04 -20.94
CA LEU A 185 -0.47 -5.05 -21.48
C LEU A 185 0.16 -5.88 -22.61
N ILE A 186 1.13 -5.34 -23.34
CA ILE A 186 1.77 -6.01 -24.47
C ILE A 186 2.48 -7.29 -23.99
N PRO A 187 3.50 -7.23 -23.12
CA PRO A 187 4.15 -8.43 -22.62
C PRO A 187 3.17 -9.31 -21.81
N TRP A 188 2.21 -8.72 -21.09
CA TRP A 188 1.24 -9.46 -20.28
C TRP A 188 0.31 -10.33 -21.14
N SER A 189 -0.09 -9.89 -22.34
CA SER A 189 -0.94 -10.64 -23.25
C SER A 189 -0.30 -11.96 -23.70
N GLY A 190 1.03 -12.03 -23.74
CA GLY A 190 1.79 -13.24 -24.07
C GLY A 190 1.97 -14.22 -22.91
N VAL A 191 1.67 -13.82 -21.67
CA VAL A 191 1.85 -14.67 -20.49
C VAL A 191 0.78 -15.76 -20.46
N ARG A 192 1.23 -17.01 -20.40
CA ARG A 192 0.37 -18.17 -20.19
C ARG A 192 0.56 -18.68 -18.76
N LEU A 193 -0.47 -18.50 -17.95
CA LEU A 193 -0.44 -18.98 -16.56
C LEU A 193 -0.98 -20.40 -16.47
N PRO A 194 -0.46 -21.23 -15.55
CA PRO A 194 -1.05 -22.50 -15.21
C PRO A 194 -2.52 -22.32 -14.84
N ARG A 195 -3.36 -23.29 -15.21
CA ARG A 195 -4.78 -23.28 -14.79
C ARG A 195 -4.82 -23.36 -13.27
N GLU A 196 -5.50 -22.40 -12.64
CA GLU A 196 -5.66 -22.40 -11.18
C GLU A 196 -6.25 -23.74 -10.74
N SER A 197 -5.46 -24.55 -10.03
CA SER A 197 -6.04 -25.64 -9.27
C SER A 197 -6.90 -24.99 -8.19
N THR A 198 -8.18 -25.33 -8.13
CA THR A 198 -9.03 -25.03 -6.96
C THR A 198 -8.34 -25.64 -5.74
N ARG A 199 -7.59 -24.80 -5.02
CA ARG A 199 -6.97 -25.23 -3.77
C ARG A 199 -8.14 -25.57 -2.85
N GLU A 200 -8.32 -26.85 -2.58
CA GLU A 200 -9.29 -27.33 -1.62
C GLU A 200 -9.14 -26.46 -0.34
N ARG A 201 -10.25 -25.91 0.12
CA ARG A 201 -10.30 -25.19 1.39
C ARG A 201 -9.66 -26.10 2.43
N ALA A 202 -8.57 -25.65 3.05
CA ALA A 202 -7.99 -26.37 4.16
C ALA A 202 -9.13 -26.65 5.17
N PRO A 203 -9.38 -27.91 5.54
CA PRO A 203 -10.56 -28.30 6.35
C PRO A 203 -10.63 -27.62 7.72
N GLU A 204 -9.57 -26.95 8.16
CA GLU A 204 -9.36 -26.46 9.52
C GLU A 204 -9.20 -24.93 9.62
N ALA A 205 -9.68 -24.16 8.62
CA ALA A 205 -9.59 -22.70 8.72
C ALA A 205 -10.57 -22.17 9.79
N PRO A 206 -10.11 -21.31 10.74
CA PRO A 206 -10.97 -20.75 11.77
C PRO A 206 -12.14 -19.98 11.15
N GLN A 207 -13.29 -19.97 11.81
CA GLN A 207 -14.46 -19.23 11.34
C GLN A 207 -14.18 -17.73 11.37
N LEU A 208 -14.87 -16.97 10.51
CA LEU A 208 -14.72 -15.51 10.49
C LEU A 208 -15.02 -14.87 11.84
N GLY A 209 -16.03 -15.42 12.58
CA GLY A 209 -16.38 -14.98 13.92
C GLY A 209 -15.23 -15.13 14.93
N ASP A 210 -14.44 -16.20 14.83
CA ASP A 210 -13.29 -16.42 15.71
C ASP A 210 -12.17 -15.41 15.45
N ILE A 211 -11.98 -15.04 14.19
CA ILE A 211 -11.01 -14.02 13.80
C ILE A 211 -11.45 -12.64 14.29
N LEU A 212 -12.73 -12.27 14.10
CA LEU A 212 -13.27 -10.96 14.50
C LEU A 212 -13.28 -10.76 16.03
N ARG A 213 -13.31 -11.83 16.81
CA ARG A 213 -13.24 -11.79 18.29
C ARG A 213 -11.83 -11.59 18.82
N GLN A 214 -10.78 -11.66 17.97
CA GLN A 214 -9.40 -11.51 18.43
C GLN A 214 -9.05 -10.03 18.65
N PRO A 215 -8.69 -9.59 19.88
CA PRO A 215 -8.27 -8.20 20.11
C PRO A 215 -7.07 -7.79 19.26
N SER A 216 -6.15 -8.74 19.01
CA SER A 216 -4.97 -8.49 18.18
C SER A 216 -5.30 -8.19 16.71
N LEU A 217 -6.45 -8.65 16.18
CA LEU A 217 -6.92 -8.25 14.85
C LEU A 217 -7.16 -6.74 14.81
N TRP A 218 -7.95 -6.26 15.78
CA TRP A 218 -8.29 -4.83 15.87
C TRP A 218 -7.07 -3.97 16.21
N GLY A 219 -6.13 -4.54 16.99
CA GLY A 219 -4.84 -3.92 17.26
C GLY A 219 -4.02 -3.71 15.98
N THR A 220 -3.89 -4.76 15.15
CA THR A 220 -3.19 -4.64 13.87
C THR A 220 -3.93 -3.76 12.87
N ALA A 221 -5.28 -3.77 12.89
CA ALA A 221 -6.11 -2.91 12.06
C ALA A 221 -5.96 -1.42 12.44
N LEU A 222 -5.99 -1.09 13.74
CA LEU A 222 -5.77 0.27 14.24
C LEU A 222 -4.34 0.73 13.94
N GLY A 223 -3.35 -0.14 14.14
CA GLY A 223 -1.96 0.15 13.82
C GLY A 223 -1.75 0.46 12.33
N LEU A 224 -2.34 -0.36 11.43
CA LEU A 224 -2.29 -0.09 10.00
C LEU A 224 -3.06 1.17 9.61
N PHE A 225 -4.25 1.39 10.20
CA PHE A 225 -5.02 2.61 9.97
C PHE A 225 -4.19 3.86 10.29
N SER A 226 -3.54 3.87 11.46
CA SER A 226 -2.74 5.01 11.90
C SER A 226 -1.51 5.24 11.01
N THR A 227 -0.83 4.15 10.61
CA THR A 227 0.29 4.21 9.66
C THR A 227 -0.15 4.74 8.30
N ASN A 228 -1.24 4.20 7.77
CA ASN A 228 -1.78 4.58 6.47
C ASN A 228 -2.36 6.00 6.46
N TYR A 229 -2.94 6.46 7.58
CA TYR A 229 -3.42 7.84 7.70
C TYR A 229 -2.29 8.83 7.40
N VAL A 230 -1.15 8.68 8.08
CA VAL A 230 0.00 9.56 7.88
C VAL A 230 0.60 9.35 6.49
N PHE A 231 0.72 8.09 6.03
CA PHE A 231 1.25 7.79 4.70
C PHE A 231 0.42 8.45 3.58
N TYR A 232 -0.91 8.32 3.62
CA TYR A 232 -1.78 8.91 2.60
C TYR A 232 -1.91 10.42 2.72
N PHE A 233 -1.83 10.96 3.93
CA PHE A 233 -1.71 12.40 4.15
C PHE A 233 -0.44 12.94 3.49
N VAL A 234 0.73 12.35 3.77
CA VAL A 234 2.01 12.78 3.19
C VAL A 234 2.01 12.57 1.67
N LEU A 235 1.55 11.40 1.18
CA LEU A 235 1.49 11.13 -0.25
C LEU A 235 0.66 12.16 -1.01
N SER A 236 -0.50 12.55 -0.45
CA SER A 236 -1.47 13.41 -1.15
C SER A 236 -1.20 14.90 -0.96
N TRP A 237 -0.70 15.31 0.19
CA TRP A 237 -0.65 16.73 0.54
C TRP A 237 0.75 17.31 0.68
N LEU A 238 1.79 16.47 0.86
CA LEU A 238 3.17 16.97 0.99
C LEU A 238 3.64 17.77 -0.23
N PRO A 239 3.37 17.35 -1.50
CA PRO A 239 3.77 18.16 -2.66
C PRO A 239 3.17 19.57 -2.63
N LEU A 240 1.86 19.66 -2.31
CA LEU A 240 1.18 20.95 -2.22
C LEU A 240 1.70 21.81 -1.07
N TYR A 241 1.93 21.22 0.11
CA TYR A 241 2.51 21.91 1.27
C TYR A 241 3.88 22.52 0.96
N VAL A 242 4.77 21.72 0.34
CA VAL A 242 6.13 22.16 0.01
C VAL A 242 6.11 23.36 -0.96
N VAL A 243 5.21 23.36 -1.93
CA VAL A 243 5.08 24.48 -2.87
C VAL A 243 4.40 25.67 -2.22
N ARG A 244 3.22 25.48 -1.57
CA ARG A 244 2.37 26.58 -1.11
C ARG A 244 2.84 27.23 0.19
N GLU A 245 3.34 26.44 1.13
CA GLU A 245 3.66 26.94 2.47
C GLU A 245 5.17 27.12 2.67
N ARG A 246 5.99 26.33 1.94
CA ARG A 246 7.46 26.42 2.01
C ARG A 246 8.09 27.14 0.82
N GLY A 247 7.33 27.52 -0.19
CA GLY A 247 7.78 28.33 -1.32
C GLY A 247 8.71 27.65 -2.31
N PHE A 248 8.73 26.31 -2.33
CA PHE A 248 9.55 25.57 -3.29
C PHE A 248 8.96 25.65 -4.70
N SER A 249 9.81 25.69 -5.70
CA SER A 249 9.41 25.51 -7.08
C SER A 249 8.96 24.06 -7.35
N THR A 250 8.28 23.85 -8.47
CA THR A 250 7.86 22.49 -8.89
C THR A 250 9.04 21.54 -9.03
N ALA A 251 10.19 22.01 -9.54
CA ALA A 251 11.40 21.19 -9.69
C ALA A 251 12.02 20.80 -8.33
N GLU A 252 12.10 21.75 -7.40
CA GLU A 252 12.59 21.50 -6.05
C GLU A 252 11.66 20.54 -5.28
N MET A 253 10.34 20.73 -5.39
CA MET A 253 9.34 19.83 -4.82
C MET A 253 9.50 18.41 -5.37
N ALA A 254 9.64 18.26 -6.69
CA ALA A 254 9.83 16.95 -7.33
C ALA A 254 11.11 16.26 -6.86
N THR A 255 12.22 17.01 -6.76
CA THR A 255 13.50 16.50 -6.26
C THR A 255 13.43 16.11 -4.79
N LEU A 256 12.85 16.96 -3.95
CA LEU A 256 12.69 16.72 -2.51
C LEU A 256 11.83 15.49 -2.24
N THR A 257 10.63 15.46 -2.82
CA THR A 257 9.68 14.36 -2.58
C THR A 257 10.14 13.06 -3.20
N GLY A 258 10.67 13.09 -4.42
CA GLY A 258 11.20 11.93 -5.11
C GLY A 258 12.39 11.30 -4.36
N SER A 259 13.37 12.11 -3.93
CA SER A 259 14.52 11.63 -3.14
C SER A 259 14.10 11.11 -1.78
N ALA A 260 13.12 11.74 -1.12
CA ALA A 260 12.60 11.28 0.15
C ALA A 260 11.93 9.89 0.02
N TYR A 261 11.10 9.64 -1.00
CA TYR A 261 10.52 8.32 -1.25
C TYR A 261 11.58 7.27 -1.63
N LEU A 262 12.65 7.66 -2.34
CA LEU A 262 13.76 6.76 -2.62
C LEU A 262 14.43 6.30 -1.32
N VAL A 263 14.63 7.20 -0.36
CA VAL A 263 15.14 6.87 0.98
C VAL A 263 14.23 5.86 1.68
N SER A 264 12.89 6.01 1.60
CA SER A 264 11.95 5.04 2.17
C SER A 264 12.11 3.65 1.55
N ALA A 265 12.20 3.57 0.21
CA ALA A 265 12.39 2.30 -0.50
C ALA A 265 13.69 1.59 -0.10
N LEU A 266 14.79 2.32 -0.02
CA LEU A 266 16.10 1.77 0.40
C LEU A 266 16.07 1.33 1.86
N THR A 267 15.49 2.13 2.74
CA THR A 267 15.41 1.83 4.17
C THR A 267 14.55 0.59 4.43
N SER A 268 13.49 0.35 3.63
CA SER A 268 12.63 -0.83 3.78
C SER A 268 13.42 -2.14 3.60
N ILE A 269 14.36 -2.18 2.65
CA ILE A 269 15.22 -3.35 2.40
C ILE A 269 16.16 -3.57 3.59
N ILE A 270 16.84 -2.51 4.03
CA ILE A 270 17.80 -2.56 5.13
C ILE A 270 17.13 -2.99 6.44
N ALA A 271 15.97 -2.40 6.74
CA ALA A 271 15.20 -2.73 7.92
C ALA A 271 14.64 -4.15 7.89
N GLY A 272 14.14 -4.61 6.74
CA GLY A 272 13.71 -6.00 6.57
C GLY A 272 14.82 -7.00 6.88
N TRP A 273 16.01 -6.78 6.32
CA TRP A 273 17.19 -7.60 6.61
C TRP A 273 17.59 -7.57 8.10
N ALA A 274 17.56 -6.41 8.72
CA ALA A 274 17.89 -6.26 10.15
C ALA A 274 16.87 -6.99 11.03
N ILE A 275 15.57 -6.81 10.79
CA ILE A 275 14.49 -7.50 11.52
C ILE A 275 14.64 -9.01 11.41
N ASP A 276 14.87 -9.54 10.21
CA ASP A 276 15.04 -10.99 9.98
C ASP A 276 16.21 -11.57 10.78
N ARG A 277 17.27 -10.81 10.99
CA ARG A 277 18.41 -11.23 11.82
C ARG A 277 18.00 -11.37 13.29
N PHE A 278 17.24 -10.43 13.84
CA PHE A 278 16.73 -10.51 15.21
C PHE A 278 15.67 -11.60 15.38
N VAL A 279 14.81 -11.79 14.39
CA VAL A 279 13.80 -12.85 14.40
C VAL A 279 14.47 -14.24 14.42
N ARG A 280 15.50 -14.46 13.61
CA ARG A 280 16.29 -15.71 13.62
C ARG A 280 17.01 -15.95 14.95
N ALA A 281 17.35 -14.90 15.68
CA ALA A 281 17.91 -14.99 17.02
C ALA A 281 16.84 -15.27 18.12
N GLY A 282 15.59 -15.48 17.75
CA GLY A 282 14.49 -15.80 18.68
C GLY A 282 13.78 -14.57 19.29
N HIS A 283 14.12 -13.36 18.86
CA HIS A 283 13.62 -12.12 19.45
C HIS A 283 12.51 -11.44 18.62
N ALA A 284 11.65 -12.22 17.95
CA ALA A 284 10.63 -11.71 17.03
C ALA A 284 9.71 -10.63 17.66
N THR A 285 9.19 -10.86 18.85
CA THR A 285 8.29 -9.89 19.52
C THR A 285 8.99 -8.56 19.77
N ILE A 286 10.22 -8.60 20.30
CA ILE A 286 10.98 -7.37 20.59
C ILE A 286 11.29 -6.65 19.29
N ALA A 287 11.83 -7.35 18.27
CA ALA A 287 12.19 -6.78 16.99
C ALA A 287 11.03 -6.03 16.33
N TYR A 288 9.90 -6.70 16.15
CA TYR A 288 8.75 -6.08 15.49
C TYR A 288 8.12 -4.96 16.31
N LYS A 289 7.93 -5.17 17.62
CA LYS A 289 7.29 -4.14 18.47
C LYS A 289 8.17 -2.90 18.64
N SER A 290 9.47 -3.05 18.80
CA SER A 290 10.39 -1.90 18.87
C SER A 290 10.33 -1.04 17.63
N VAL A 291 10.32 -1.69 16.43
CA VAL A 291 10.20 -0.97 15.16
C VAL A 291 8.87 -0.20 15.09
N MET A 292 7.74 -0.82 15.49
CA MET A 292 6.44 -0.14 15.49
C MET A 292 6.39 1.03 16.48
N VAL A 293 6.94 0.87 17.69
CA VAL A 293 7.00 1.96 18.70
C VAL A 293 7.85 3.12 18.19
N VAL A 294 9.06 2.82 17.70
CA VAL A 294 9.96 3.85 17.14
C VAL A 294 9.30 4.54 15.94
N ALA A 295 8.59 3.76 15.10
CA ALA A 295 7.90 4.31 13.95
C ALA A 295 6.82 5.31 14.35
N HIS A 296 5.94 4.98 15.27
CA HIS A 296 4.86 5.88 15.67
C HIS A 296 5.35 7.09 16.45
N ILE A 297 6.27 6.92 17.42
CA ILE A 297 6.84 8.05 18.17
C ILE A 297 7.68 8.94 17.25
N GLY A 298 8.53 8.34 16.43
CA GLY A 298 9.33 9.08 15.46
C GLY A 298 8.48 9.84 14.44
N THR A 299 7.37 9.24 13.97
CA THR A 299 6.40 9.93 13.09
C THR A 299 5.82 11.17 13.78
N VAL A 300 5.45 11.09 15.06
CA VAL A 300 4.96 12.25 15.82
C VAL A 300 6.00 13.37 15.81
N LEU A 301 7.25 13.05 16.15
CA LEU A 301 8.34 14.04 16.16
C LEU A 301 8.57 14.65 14.77
N CYS A 302 8.52 13.82 13.71
CA CYS A 302 8.67 14.29 12.35
C CYS A 302 7.51 15.22 11.94
N MET A 303 6.26 14.85 12.23
CA MET A 303 5.09 15.68 11.90
C MET A 303 5.13 17.02 12.63
N LEU A 304 5.53 17.04 13.91
CA LEU A 304 5.70 18.29 14.67
C LEU A 304 6.88 19.12 14.15
N SER A 305 7.98 18.48 13.77
CA SER A 305 9.12 19.17 13.14
C SER A 305 8.74 19.83 11.82
N ILE A 306 7.91 19.16 10.99
CA ILE A 306 7.42 19.71 9.74
C ILE A 306 6.43 20.85 9.99
N ALA A 307 5.56 20.71 11.00
CA ALA A 307 4.53 21.71 11.34
C ALA A 307 5.09 23.03 11.88
N PHE A 308 6.04 22.92 12.80
CA PHE A 308 6.50 24.09 13.60
C PHE A 308 7.97 24.47 13.34
N GLY A 309 8.74 23.58 12.68
CA GLY A 309 10.15 23.80 12.43
C GLY A 309 10.41 24.83 11.33
N SER A 310 11.61 25.44 11.37
CA SER A 310 12.15 26.19 10.25
C SER A 310 12.32 25.30 9.01
N GLN A 311 12.62 25.90 7.85
CA GLN A 311 12.75 25.14 6.59
C GLN A 311 13.74 23.96 6.68
N PRO A 312 14.96 24.08 7.27
CA PRO A 312 15.85 22.94 7.43
C PRO A 312 15.27 21.82 8.31
N TRP A 313 14.56 22.17 9.39
CA TRP A 313 13.91 21.21 10.28
C TRP A 313 12.74 20.48 9.61
N ALA A 314 11.98 21.20 8.77
CA ALA A 314 10.91 20.58 7.98
C ALA A 314 11.47 19.58 6.96
N ILE A 315 12.55 19.93 6.26
CA ILE A 315 13.24 19.01 5.34
C ILE A 315 13.78 17.78 6.09
N ALA A 316 14.47 18.00 7.22
CA ALA A 316 14.96 16.91 8.06
C ALA A 316 13.81 16.01 8.55
N GLY A 317 12.67 16.59 8.93
CA GLY A 317 11.45 15.87 9.33
C GLY A 317 10.88 15.02 8.19
N ILE A 318 10.86 15.53 6.95
CA ILE A 318 10.40 14.81 5.76
C ILE A 318 11.29 13.57 5.53
N PHE A 319 12.61 13.72 5.48
CA PHE A 319 13.52 12.59 5.27
C PHE A 319 13.49 11.58 6.41
N SER A 320 13.46 12.06 7.66
CA SER A 320 13.38 11.19 8.86
C SER A 320 12.08 10.39 8.85
N TYR A 321 10.95 10.99 8.47
CA TYR A 321 9.68 10.29 8.30
C TYR A 321 9.78 9.18 7.26
N GLN A 322 10.44 9.41 6.13
CA GLN A 322 10.59 8.39 5.09
C GLN A 322 11.51 7.22 5.53
N VAL A 323 12.58 7.51 6.30
CA VAL A 323 13.38 6.45 6.94
C VAL A 323 12.50 5.61 7.87
N ILE A 324 11.72 6.25 8.72
CA ILE A 324 10.85 5.61 9.70
C ILE A 324 9.78 4.75 9.00
N THR A 325 9.11 5.29 7.99
CA THR A 325 8.05 4.59 7.24
C THR A 325 8.62 3.41 6.47
N GLY A 326 9.79 3.57 5.84
CA GLY A 326 10.50 2.47 5.19
C GLY A 326 10.81 1.34 6.16
N ALA A 327 11.33 1.66 7.34
CA ALA A 327 11.65 0.66 8.37
C ALA A 327 10.40 -0.06 8.90
N ALA A 328 9.29 0.65 9.09
CA ALA A 328 8.03 0.09 9.60
C ALA A 328 7.35 -0.85 8.61
N SER A 329 7.54 -0.64 7.30
CA SER A 329 6.84 -1.38 6.23
C SER A 329 7.01 -2.90 6.33
N ALA A 330 8.18 -3.37 6.78
CA ALA A 330 8.46 -4.79 6.94
C ALA A 330 7.62 -5.45 8.07
N GLY A 331 7.27 -4.69 9.13
CA GLY A 331 6.53 -5.22 10.27
C GLY A 331 5.01 -5.21 10.09
N VAL A 332 4.48 -4.24 9.36
CA VAL A 332 3.03 -3.99 9.25
C VAL A 332 2.26 -5.20 8.73
N PHE A 333 2.81 -5.95 7.78
CA PHE A 333 2.19 -7.16 7.24
C PHE A 333 2.75 -8.45 7.83
N ALA A 334 4.00 -8.46 8.31
CA ALA A 334 4.60 -9.64 8.93
C ALA A 334 3.93 -10.00 10.26
N ILE A 335 3.64 -9.00 11.11
CA ILE A 335 2.98 -9.23 12.41
C ILE A 335 1.63 -9.96 12.25
N PRO A 336 0.66 -9.48 11.45
CA PRO A 336 -0.62 -10.15 11.26
C PRO A 336 -0.47 -11.54 10.63
N GLN A 337 0.49 -11.75 9.73
CA GLN A 337 0.76 -13.06 9.15
C GLN A 337 1.25 -14.06 10.19
N ILE A 338 2.13 -13.63 11.11
CA ILE A 338 2.62 -14.46 12.22
C ILE A 338 1.48 -14.78 13.18
N LEU A 339 0.68 -13.78 13.58
CA LEU A 339 -0.44 -13.96 14.51
C LEU A 339 -1.50 -14.91 13.96
N ALA A 340 -1.92 -14.71 12.73
CA ALA A 340 -3.00 -15.46 12.11
C ALA A 340 -2.59 -16.88 11.68
N GLY A 341 -1.29 -17.09 11.39
CA GLY A 341 -0.81 -18.34 10.80
C GLY A 341 -1.34 -18.53 9.37
N SER A 342 -0.92 -19.62 8.71
CA SER A 342 -1.28 -19.90 7.31
C SER A 342 -2.79 -20.08 7.08
N ALA A 343 -3.52 -20.59 8.09
CA ALA A 343 -4.94 -20.90 7.98
C ALA A 343 -5.85 -19.65 8.00
N ALA A 344 -5.44 -18.55 8.64
CA ALA A 344 -6.26 -17.36 8.83
C ALA A 344 -5.67 -16.09 8.23
N SER A 345 -4.39 -16.09 7.80
CA SER A 345 -3.66 -14.88 7.39
C SER A 345 -4.35 -14.09 6.28
N ALA A 346 -4.90 -14.77 5.27
CA ALA A 346 -5.58 -14.09 4.16
C ALA A 346 -6.79 -13.28 4.61
N ARG A 347 -7.64 -13.86 5.49
CA ARG A 347 -8.83 -13.17 6.03
C ARG A 347 -8.44 -12.06 6.99
N TRP A 348 -7.44 -12.33 7.85
CA TRP A 348 -6.93 -11.34 8.80
C TRP A 348 -6.37 -10.12 8.08
N VAL A 349 -5.43 -10.32 7.14
CA VAL A 349 -4.84 -9.25 6.36
C VAL A 349 -5.88 -8.53 5.50
N GLY A 350 -6.88 -9.24 4.98
CA GLY A 350 -8.00 -8.63 4.23
C GLY A 350 -8.80 -7.63 5.08
N ILE A 351 -9.17 -8.00 6.31
CA ILE A 351 -9.90 -7.12 7.24
C ILE A 351 -9.02 -5.94 7.65
N GLN A 352 -7.78 -6.22 8.05
CA GLN A 352 -6.80 -5.21 8.41
C GLN A 352 -6.60 -4.18 7.28
N ASN A 353 -6.47 -4.67 6.04
CA ASN A 353 -6.22 -3.82 4.87
C ASN A 353 -7.45 -2.97 4.51
N CYS A 354 -8.66 -3.51 4.66
CA CYS A 354 -9.89 -2.74 4.48
C CYS A 354 -9.94 -1.56 5.45
N CYS A 355 -9.73 -1.80 6.75
CA CYS A 355 -9.65 -0.75 7.76
C CYS A 355 -8.52 0.24 7.47
N GLY A 356 -7.33 -0.28 7.10
CA GLY A 356 -6.16 0.54 6.82
C GLY A 356 -6.32 1.46 5.61
N ASN A 357 -6.98 1.00 4.55
CA ASN A 357 -7.20 1.83 3.36
C ASN A 357 -8.28 2.90 3.57
N PHE A 358 -9.24 2.65 4.50
CA PHE A 358 -10.22 3.66 4.86
C PHE A 358 -9.58 4.91 5.48
N ALA A 359 -8.39 4.79 6.05
CA ALA A 359 -7.57 5.91 6.50
C ALA A 359 -7.29 6.92 5.37
N GLY A 360 -7.13 6.45 4.13
CA GLY A 360 -6.92 7.33 2.96
C GLY A 360 -8.11 8.22 2.66
N VAL A 361 -9.34 7.73 2.88
CA VAL A 361 -10.56 8.54 2.75
C VAL A 361 -10.54 9.68 3.77
N ILE A 362 -10.32 9.34 5.05
CA ILE A 362 -10.40 10.29 6.15
C ILE A 362 -9.23 11.28 6.10
N ALA A 363 -8.00 10.80 5.94
CA ALA A 363 -6.81 11.63 5.94
C ALA A 363 -6.85 12.71 4.86
N THR A 364 -7.21 12.33 3.63
CA THR A 364 -7.18 13.28 2.51
C THR A 364 -8.35 14.28 2.58
N TRP A 365 -9.54 13.82 2.92
CA TRP A 365 -10.69 14.69 3.08
C TRP A 365 -10.53 15.66 4.25
N LEU A 366 -10.18 15.13 5.44
CA LEU A 366 -10.05 15.95 6.65
C LEU A 366 -8.97 17.02 6.50
N THR A 367 -7.85 16.69 5.87
CA THR A 367 -6.79 17.66 5.56
C THR A 367 -7.32 18.79 4.69
N GLY A 368 -8.12 18.49 3.66
CA GLY A 368 -8.74 19.51 2.81
C GLY A 368 -9.66 20.46 3.60
N GLN A 369 -10.43 19.92 4.56
CA GLN A 369 -11.26 20.74 5.45
C GLN A 369 -10.42 21.63 6.37
N LEU A 370 -9.40 21.06 7.01
CA LEU A 370 -8.51 21.79 7.93
C LEU A 370 -7.75 22.92 7.21
N VAL A 371 -7.15 22.63 6.07
CA VAL A 371 -6.41 23.62 5.28
C VAL A 371 -7.35 24.68 4.72
N GLY A 372 -8.56 24.30 4.30
CA GLY A 372 -9.55 25.25 3.81
C GLY A 372 -10.10 26.21 4.87
N GLN A 373 -10.12 25.80 6.14
CA GLN A 373 -10.55 26.65 7.26
C GLN A 373 -9.41 27.49 7.83
N THR A 374 -8.20 26.91 7.94
CA THR A 374 -7.08 27.56 8.63
C THR A 374 -6.11 28.26 7.68
N HIS A 375 -6.19 27.97 6.39
CA HIS A 375 -5.24 28.39 5.35
C HIS A 375 -3.79 27.95 5.57
N HIS A 376 -3.57 27.04 6.54
CA HIS A 376 -2.26 26.48 6.91
C HIS A 376 -2.34 24.96 7.10
N PHE A 377 -1.22 24.28 6.84
CA PHE A 377 -1.11 22.82 7.03
C PHE A 377 -0.82 22.38 8.47
N THR A 378 -0.52 23.33 9.38
CA THR A 378 -0.15 23.04 10.77
C THR A 378 -1.15 22.11 11.46
N ALA A 379 -2.46 22.42 11.38
CA ALA A 379 -3.52 21.60 11.97
C ALA A 379 -3.55 20.18 11.39
N ALA A 380 -3.28 20.01 10.11
CA ALA A 380 -3.25 18.71 9.45
C ALA A 380 -2.05 17.86 9.92
N PHE A 381 -0.86 18.46 10.05
CA PHE A 381 0.31 17.77 10.60
C PHE A 381 0.12 17.37 12.08
N VAL A 382 -0.46 18.25 12.91
CA VAL A 382 -0.79 17.93 14.30
C VAL A 382 -1.80 16.79 14.37
N THR A 383 -2.84 16.82 13.53
CA THR A 383 -3.81 15.72 13.44
C THR A 383 -3.13 14.41 13.06
N ALA A 384 -2.23 14.42 12.07
CA ALA A 384 -1.46 13.24 11.68
C ALA A 384 -0.59 12.72 12.82
N ALA A 385 0.04 13.60 13.61
CA ALA A 385 0.80 13.24 14.81
C ALA A 385 -0.10 12.56 15.86
N VAL A 386 -1.27 13.11 16.16
CA VAL A 386 -2.24 12.54 17.11
C VAL A 386 -2.74 11.18 16.66
N VAL A 387 -3.10 11.05 15.37
CA VAL A 387 -3.54 9.76 14.81
C VAL A 387 -2.40 8.72 14.88
N SER A 388 -1.15 9.13 14.63
CA SER A 388 0.00 8.23 14.78
C SER A 388 0.10 7.66 16.20
N LEU A 389 -0.15 8.45 17.25
CA LEU A 389 -0.16 7.98 18.64
C LEU A 389 -1.18 6.86 18.87
N SER A 390 -2.34 6.89 18.23
CA SER A 390 -3.33 5.83 18.37
C SER A 390 -2.82 4.46 17.89
N GLY A 391 -1.88 4.44 16.95
CA GLY A 391 -1.22 3.21 16.49
C GLY A 391 -0.42 2.51 17.59
N LEU A 392 0.13 3.24 18.55
CA LEU A 392 0.80 2.65 19.71
C LEU A 392 -0.14 1.79 20.54
N ILE A 393 -1.40 2.23 20.71
CA ILE A 393 -2.43 1.45 21.41
C ILE A 393 -2.59 0.09 20.71
N GLY A 394 -2.70 0.11 19.39
CA GLY A 394 -2.83 -1.11 18.59
C GLY A 394 -1.63 -2.05 18.73
N TRP A 395 -0.44 -1.56 18.44
CA TRP A 395 0.75 -2.40 18.39
C TRP A 395 1.30 -2.81 19.77
N VAL A 396 1.14 -1.98 20.79
CA VAL A 396 1.73 -2.24 22.11
C VAL A 396 0.78 -3.00 23.02
N TRP A 397 -0.46 -2.53 23.14
CA TRP A 397 -1.40 -3.09 24.12
C TRP A 397 -2.32 -4.16 23.53
N MET A 398 -2.87 -3.95 22.32
CA MET A 398 -3.80 -4.91 21.71
C MET A 398 -3.09 -6.09 21.06
N VAL A 399 -1.78 -5.97 20.75
CA VAL A 399 -0.92 -7.06 20.28
C VAL A 399 0.15 -7.36 21.35
N PRO A 400 -0.17 -8.17 22.38
CA PRO A 400 0.76 -8.38 23.50
C PRO A 400 2.03 -9.13 23.10
N LYS A 401 1.93 -10.13 22.22
CA LYS A 401 3.04 -10.97 21.75
C LYS A 401 2.92 -11.25 20.26
N VAL A 402 4.03 -11.18 19.54
CA VAL A 402 4.11 -11.55 18.12
C VAL A 402 4.45 -13.05 18.01
N ALA A 403 3.42 -13.89 18.12
CA ALA A 403 3.51 -15.34 18.02
C ALA A 403 2.19 -15.90 17.46
N PRO A 404 2.19 -17.08 16.83
CA PRO A 404 0.98 -17.70 16.28
C PRO A 404 -0.11 -17.86 17.35
N LEU A 405 -1.33 -17.44 17.02
CA LEU A 405 -2.51 -17.63 17.88
C LEU A 405 -2.96 -19.10 17.84
N ARG A 406 -3.44 -19.59 18.98
CA ARG A 406 -4.08 -20.89 19.05
C ARG A 406 -5.57 -20.75 18.73
N TRP A 407 -6.02 -21.37 17.66
CA TRP A 407 -7.42 -21.36 17.26
C TRP A 407 -8.18 -22.48 17.97
N ALA A 408 -9.28 -22.16 18.66
CA ALA A 408 -10.06 -23.12 19.45
C ALA A 408 -10.63 -24.28 18.62
N THR A 409 -10.96 -24.03 17.35
CA THR A 409 -11.46 -25.04 16.40
C THR A 409 -10.42 -26.12 16.06
N LEU A 410 -9.12 -25.84 16.20
CA LEU A 410 -8.04 -26.80 15.97
C LEU A 410 -7.81 -27.71 17.19
N ALA A 411 -8.23 -27.29 18.38
CA ALA A 411 -8.06 -28.07 19.61
C ALA A 411 -9.10 -29.20 19.74
N THR A 412 -10.26 -29.07 19.08
CA THR A 412 -11.34 -30.10 19.14
C THR A 412 -11.16 -31.24 18.13
N SER A 413 -10.31 -31.05 17.09
CA SER A 413 -10.00 -32.10 16.11
C SER A 413 -8.80 -32.99 16.47
N ALA A 414 -8.03 -32.61 17.48
CA ALA A 414 -7.01 -33.49 18.07
C ALA A 414 -7.73 -34.58 18.90
N ASN A 415 -8.04 -35.68 18.23
CA ASN A 415 -8.70 -36.86 18.77
C ASN A 415 -8.02 -37.32 20.07
N PRO A 416 -8.75 -37.42 21.22
CA PRO A 416 -8.16 -37.91 22.46
C PRO A 416 -7.57 -39.32 22.35
N ALA A 417 -7.89 -40.08 21.31
CA ALA A 417 -7.37 -41.42 21.08
C ALA A 417 -5.87 -41.48 20.68
N SER A 418 -5.27 -40.38 20.17
CA SER A 418 -3.84 -40.38 19.83
C SER A 418 -2.92 -40.17 21.04
N LEU A 419 -3.42 -39.65 22.15
CA LEU A 419 -2.66 -39.45 23.39
C LEU A 419 -2.63 -40.72 24.28
N ALA A 420 -3.51 -41.68 24.05
CA ALA A 420 -3.51 -42.95 24.77
C ALA A 420 -2.44 -43.94 24.25
N ASN A 421 -2.07 -43.84 22.97
CA ASN A 421 -1.07 -44.78 22.38
C ASN A 421 0.39 -44.32 22.55
N ALA A 422 0.65 -43.15 23.13
CA ALA A 422 2.01 -42.70 23.44
C ALA A 422 2.47 -43.01 24.87
N ARG A 423 1.63 -43.75 25.65
CA ARG A 423 1.91 -44.19 27.03
C ARG A 423 1.92 -45.70 27.19
N GLN A 424 2.00 -46.46 26.11
CA GLN A 424 2.36 -47.89 26.12
C GLN A 424 3.73 -48.05 25.39
#